data_fce10915e2d82f7fd397563407f28793
#
_entry.id   fce10915e2d82f7fd397563407f28793
#
_cell.length_a   1.000
_cell.length_b   1.000
_cell.length_c   1.000
_cell.angle_alpha   90.00
_cell.angle_beta   90.00
_cell.angle_gamma   90.00
#
_symmetry.space_group_name_H-M   'P 1'
#
loop_
_entity.id
_entity.type
_entity.pdbx_description
1 polymer ?
#
loop_
_entity_poly.entity_id
_entity_poly.type
_entity_poly.pdbx_seq_one_letter_code
_entity_poly.pdbx_strand_id
1 'polypeptide(L)'
;MRLTPWLLGLLAYAAQAVAQPCRIEIVERGDEWPVPGVELRTVHGARFVSDNAGLIAFDLPELMGRETWFTIHGHGYGVKADGFGYQGVRLTPTSGKTLKVTVERTILARRLGRLTGAGLFAESQKLGEQLDWKESGVLGSDSVVTAELGGKLLWFWGDTNLAHYPLGIFNVSAASTDKFTPPARPPLRPPYAYVSEKKTAQSELRPRGVAKVPGEGPTWVWGAITLPDEKGAPHLVASAVKVKGEMHAYRWDLVEWDPHEELFHPIDTVWTEDASHPT
;
A
#
# COMPACT_ATOMS: atom_id res chain seq x y z
N MET A 1 30.80 7.34 67.42
CA MET A 1 30.29 7.71 66.07
C MET A 1 30.59 6.57 65.13
N ARG A 2 29.60 5.81 64.77
CA ARG A 2 29.73 4.67 63.83
C ARG A 2 29.25 5.13 62.47
N LEU A 3 30.14 5.09 61.47
CA LEU A 3 29.85 5.39 60.07
C LEU A 3 29.32 4.10 59.39
N THR A 4 28.09 4.15 58.89
CA THR A 4 27.46 3.10 58.09
C THR A 4 27.89 3.27 56.62
N PRO A 5 28.37 2.23 55.94
CA PRO A 5 28.66 2.32 54.50
C PRO A 5 27.38 2.15 53.67
N TRP A 6 27.12 3.08 52.80
CA TRP A 6 26.09 3.02 51.79
C TRP A 6 26.53 2.06 50.67
N LEU A 7 25.84 0.92 50.53
CA LEU A 7 25.94 0.04 49.35
C LEU A 7 25.22 0.69 48.17
N LEU A 8 26.01 1.21 47.22
CA LEU A 8 25.50 1.55 45.91
C LEU A 8 25.33 0.29 45.10
N GLY A 9 24.06 -0.20 44.98
CA GLY A 9 23.70 -1.26 44.05
C GLY A 9 23.67 -0.72 42.62
N LEU A 10 24.65 -1.05 41.80
CA LEU A 10 24.64 -0.86 40.37
C LEU A 10 23.65 -1.89 39.75
N LEU A 11 22.46 -1.42 39.42
CA LEU A 11 21.55 -2.16 38.56
C LEU A 11 22.12 -2.11 37.12
N ALA A 12 22.81 -3.17 36.73
CA ALA A 12 23.17 -3.39 35.34
C ALA A 12 21.90 -3.72 34.54
N TYR A 13 21.36 -2.74 33.87
CA TYR A 13 20.37 -2.99 32.80
C TYR A 13 21.08 -3.74 31.67
N ALA A 14 20.92 -5.06 31.63
CA ALA A 14 21.27 -5.83 30.45
C ALA A 14 20.33 -5.37 29.31
N ALA A 15 20.81 -4.53 28.42
CA ALA A 15 20.14 -4.25 27.16
C ALA A 15 20.01 -5.59 26.45
N GLN A 16 18.80 -6.14 26.41
CA GLN A 16 18.51 -7.29 25.55
C GLN A 16 18.78 -6.83 24.13
N ALA A 17 19.86 -7.34 23.54
CA ALA A 17 20.13 -7.13 22.12
C ALA A 17 18.93 -7.69 21.36
N VAL A 18 18.14 -6.83 20.75
CA VAL A 18 17.06 -7.24 19.85
C VAL A 18 17.72 -8.07 18.75
N ALA A 19 17.38 -9.34 18.67
CA ALA A 19 17.94 -10.23 17.66
C ALA A 19 17.62 -9.65 16.28
N GLN A 20 18.64 -9.46 15.45
CA GLN A 20 18.45 -8.95 14.10
C GLN A 20 17.61 -9.94 13.28
N PRO A 21 16.64 -9.48 12.50
CA PRO A 21 15.89 -10.35 11.60
C PRO A 21 16.82 -11.10 10.65
N CYS A 22 16.39 -12.28 10.18
CA CYS A 22 16.99 -12.93 9.03
C CYS A 22 16.41 -12.27 7.77
N ARG A 23 17.27 -11.80 6.89
CA ARG A 23 16.91 -11.22 5.60
C ARG A 23 16.61 -12.35 4.61
N ILE A 24 15.40 -12.39 4.04
CA ILE A 24 15.05 -13.34 2.98
C ILE A 24 14.75 -12.56 1.72
N GLU A 25 15.51 -12.81 0.67
CA GLU A 25 15.35 -12.20 -0.66
C GLU A 25 14.52 -13.12 -1.54
N ILE A 26 13.42 -12.61 -2.07
CA ILE A 26 12.62 -13.31 -3.07
C ILE A 26 12.97 -12.74 -4.44
N VAL A 27 13.52 -13.60 -5.31
CA VAL A 27 13.97 -13.17 -6.64
C VAL A 27 13.43 -14.07 -7.75
N GLU A 28 13.19 -13.47 -8.93
CA GLU A 28 12.80 -14.21 -10.13
C GLU A 28 14.03 -14.97 -10.71
N ARG A 29 13.81 -16.19 -11.15
CA ARG A 29 14.83 -16.99 -11.81
C ARG A 29 15.32 -16.31 -13.10
N GLY A 30 16.61 -16.26 -13.29
CA GLY A 30 17.29 -15.79 -14.49
C GLY A 30 17.88 -14.39 -14.32
N ASP A 31 17.07 -13.37 -14.16
CA ASP A 31 17.53 -11.97 -14.05
C ASP A 31 17.61 -11.44 -12.61
N GLU A 32 17.25 -12.28 -11.64
CA GLU A 32 17.26 -11.96 -10.20
C GLU A 32 16.46 -10.70 -9.84
N TRP A 33 15.36 -10.45 -10.54
CA TRP A 33 14.46 -9.37 -10.19
C TRP A 33 13.82 -9.61 -8.82
N PRO A 34 13.82 -8.61 -7.93
CA PRO A 34 13.04 -8.69 -6.70
C PRO A 34 11.57 -8.96 -7.00
N VAL A 35 10.96 -9.90 -6.29
CA VAL A 35 9.55 -10.25 -6.50
C VAL A 35 8.73 -9.83 -5.28
N PRO A 36 7.92 -8.77 -5.38
CA PRO A 36 7.04 -8.33 -4.31
C PRO A 36 5.78 -9.19 -4.18
N GLY A 37 5.25 -9.25 -2.95
CA GLY A 37 3.97 -9.89 -2.67
C GLY A 37 3.98 -11.42 -2.77
N VAL A 38 5.13 -12.05 -2.58
CA VAL A 38 5.25 -13.51 -2.40
C VAL A 38 5.14 -13.82 -0.92
N GLU A 39 4.24 -14.74 -0.57
CA GLU A 39 4.05 -15.24 0.78
C GLU A 39 4.88 -16.49 1.02
N LEU A 40 5.63 -16.50 2.11
CA LEU A 40 6.21 -17.68 2.73
C LEU A 40 5.33 -18.07 3.92
N ARG A 41 4.75 -19.27 3.89
CA ARG A 41 3.86 -19.76 4.94
C ARG A 41 4.46 -20.98 5.62
N THR A 42 4.59 -20.93 6.93
CA THR A 42 5.04 -22.07 7.75
C THR A 42 3.95 -23.15 7.85
N VAL A 43 4.32 -24.37 8.24
CA VAL A 43 3.36 -25.47 8.44
C VAL A 43 2.28 -25.14 9.46
N HIS A 44 2.58 -24.35 10.50
CA HIS A 44 1.62 -23.91 11.50
C HIS A 44 0.86 -22.60 11.17
N GLY A 45 1.01 -22.09 9.95
CA GLY A 45 0.20 -21.00 9.42
C GLY A 45 0.74 -19.59 9.59
N ALA A 46 1.95 -19.38 10.17
CA ALA A 46 2.57 -18.07 10.19
C ALA A 46 2.94 -17.63 8.75
N ARG A 47 2.68 -16.37 8.43
CA ARG A 47 2.80 -15.81 7.07
C ARG A 47 3.76 -14.65 7.05
N PHE A 48 4.65 -14.65 6.05
CA PHE A 48 5.59 -13.58 5.78
C PHE A 48 5.49 -13.22 4.31
N VAL A 49 5.31 -11.95 4.00
CA VAL A 49 5.07 -11.48 2.62
C VAL A 49 6.18 -10.53 2.21
N SER A 50 6.79 -10.78 1.06
CA SER A 50 7.82 -9.89 0.53
C SER A 50 7.26 -8.51 0.19
N ASP A 51 8.00 -7.47 0.59
CA ASP A 51 7.69 -6.07 0.29
C ASP A 51 8.00 -5.71 -1.18
N ASN A 52 7.86 -4.43 -1.54
CA ASN A 52 8.14 -3.98 -2.90
C ASN A 52 9.62 -4.12 -3.31
N ALA A 53 10.53 -4.31 -2.36
CA ALA A 53 11.93 -4.63 -2.62
C ALA A 53 12.19 -6.14 -2.74
N GLY A 54 11.15 -6.97 -2.65
CA GLY A 54 11.26 -8.43 -2.66
C GLY A 54 11.83 -9.00 -1.37
N LEU A 55 11.75 -8.27 -0.25
CA LEU A 55 12.38 -8.62 1.01
C LEU A 55 11.35 -9.08 2.05
N ILE A 56 11.77 -10.03 2.87
CA ILE A 56 11.10 -10.44 4.10
C ILE A 56 12.12 -10.30 5.23
N ALA A 57 11.75 -9.61 6.31
CA ALA A 57 12.47 -9.57 7.56
C ALA A 57 11.91 -10.65 8.50
N PHE A 58 12.49 -11.84 8.44
CA PHE A 58 12.03 -12.95 9.26
C PHE A 58 12.54 -12.80 10.69
N ASP A 59 11.62 -12.73 11.66
CA ASP A 59 11.91 -12.44 13.06
C ASP A 59 11.20 -13.35 14.06
N LEU A 60 10.71 -14.53 13.62
CA LEU A 60 10.00 -15.48 14.49
C LEU A 60 11.01 -16.28 15.36
N PRO A 61 11.14 -15.99 16.67
CA PRO A 61 12.21 -16.53 17.50
C PRO A 61 12.20 -18.05 17.59
N GLU A 62 10.99 -18.67 17.61
CA GLU A 62 10.82 -20.11 17.76
C GLU A 62 11.37 -20.93 16.59
N LEU A 63 11.51 -20.31 15.43
CA LEU A 63 12.00 -20.94 14.22
C LEU A 63 13.39 -20.46 13.81
N MET A 64 13.96 -19.49 14.55
CA MET A 64 15.30 -19.01 14.29
C MET A 64 16.34 -20.10 14.55
N GLY A 65 17.25 -20.33 13.59
CA GLY A 65 18.26 -21.38 13.64
C GLY A 65 17.74 -22.80 13.37
N ARG A 66 16.45 -22.96 13.03
CA ARG A 66 15.84 -24.27 12.74
C ARG A 66 15.53 -24.44 11.27
N GLU A 67 15.83 -25.60 10.70
CA GLU A 67 15.34 -25.92 9.36
C GLU A 67 13.81 -25.96 9.37
N THR A 68 13.22 -25.10 8.54
CA THR A 68 11.79 -24.86 8.49
C THR A 68 11.31 -24.96 7.04
N TRP A 69 10.19 -25.66 6.85
CA TRP A 69 9.49 -25.68 5.57
C TRP A 69 8.64 -24.44 5.43
N PHE A 70 8.78 -23.78 4.28
CA PHE A 70 7.92 -22.65 3.87
C PHE A 70 7.20 -23.00 2.58
N THR A 71 5.88 -23.09 2.63
CA THR A 71 5.06 -23.14 1.42
C THR A 71 5.09 -21.77 0.76
N ILE A 72 5.25 -21.73 -0.56
CA ILE A 72 5.33 -20.50 -1.35
C ILE A 72 4.01 -20.24 -2.02
N HIS A 73 3.46 -19.03 -1.81
CA HIS A 73 2.28 -18.53 -2.50
C HIS A 73 2.61 -17.19 -3.18
N GLY A 74 2.46 -17.13 -4.49
CA GLY A 74 2.68 -15.91 -5.25
C GLY A 74 1.72 -15.85 -6.44
N HIS A 75 1.02 -14.72 -6.60
CA HIS A 75 0.20 -14.56 -7.81
C HIS A 75 1.13 -14.42 -9.03
N GLY A 76 1.10 -15.42 -9.91
CA GLY A 76 1.97 -15.50 -11.08
C GLY A 76 3.42 -15.89 -10.81
N TYR A 77 3.74 -16.34 -9.59
CA TYR A 77 5.06 -16.82 -9.20
C TYR A 77 4.97 -18.08 -8.34
N GLY A 78 5.92 -18.98 -8.48
CA GLY A 78 5.93 -20.22 -7.71
C GLY A 78 7.28 -20.93 -7.78
N VAL A 79 7.33 -22.11 -7.19
CA VAL A 79 8.44 -23.04 -7.29
C VAL A 79 7.93 -24.38 -7.78
N LYS A 80 8.82 -25.19 -8.34
CA LYS A 80 8.46 -26.56 -8.74
C LYS A 80 8.00 -27.36 -7.52
N ALA A 81 6.89 -28.08 -7.69
CA ALA A 81 6.40 -28.99 -6.67
C ALA A 81 7.43 -30.14 -6.42
N ASP A 82 7.50 -30.60 -5.18
CA ASP A 82 8.25 -31.82 -4.82
C ASP A 82 7.50 -33.10 -5.23
N GLY A 83 8.03 -34.26 -4.89
CA GLY A 83 7.45 -35.56 -5.24
C GLY A 83 6.08 -35.84 -4.59
N PHE A 84 5.67 -35.05 -3.59
CA PHE A 84 4.37 -35.11 -2.94
C PHE A 84 3.40 -34.00 -3.39
N GLY A 85 3.83 -33.15 -4.31
CA GLY A 85 3.02 -32.05 -4.83
C GLY A 85 3.11 -30.76 -4.02
N TYR A 86 3.96 -30.66 -3.00
CA TYR A 86 4.13 -29.44 -2.22
C TYR A 86 5.05 -28.44 -2.92
N GLN A 87 4.60 -27.19 -3.00
CA GLN A 87 5.37 -26.07 -3.54
C GLN A 87 5.95 -25.24 -2.40
N GLY A 88 7.24 -25.39 -2.16
CA GLY A 88 7.88 -24.68 -1.04
C GLY A 88 9.39 -24.91 -1.01
N VAL A 89 10.01 -24.37 0.02
CA VAL A 89 11.46 -24.44 0.27
C VAL A 89 11.75 -24.75 1.73
N ARG A 90 12.89 -25.40 2.00
CA ARG A 90 13.46 -25.52 3.33
C ARG A 90 14.49 -24.43 3.53
N LEU A 91 14.35 -23.66 4.59
CA LEU A 91 15.29 -22.61 4.99
C LEU A 91 15.67 -22.80 6.45
N THR A 92 16.87 -22.36 6.81
CA THR A 92 17.29 -22.20 8.20
C THR A 92 17.50 -20.71 8.49
N PRO A 93 16.43 -19.96 8.84
CA PRO A 93 16.56 -18.56 9.15
C PRO A 93 17.54 -18.35 10.31
N THR A 94 18.52 -17.47 10.12
CA THR A 94 19.56 -17.21 11.11
C THR A 94 19.70 -15.70 11.28
N SER A 95 19.73 -15.24 12.54
CA SER A 95 19.82 -13.81 12.87
C SER A 95 20.96 -13.11 12.12
N GLY A 96 20.66 -12.00 11.47
CA GLY A 96 21.60 -11.18 10.72
C GLY A 96 22.13 -11.82 9.43
N LYS A 97 21.64 -13.00 9.02
CA LYS A 97 22.03 -13.65 7.76
C LYS A 97 21.04 -13.32 6.64
N THR A 98 21.53 -13.44 5.41
CA THR A 98 20.72 -13.32 4.19
C THR A 98 20.50 -14.70 3.58
N LEU A 99 19.26 -15.02 3.25
CA LEU A 99 18.83 -16.18 2.49
C LEU A 99 18.21 -15.71 1.18
N LYS A 100 18.33 -16.53 0.14
CA LYS A 100 17.73 -16.26 -1.17
C LYS A 100 16.73 -17.34 -1.53
N VAL A 101 15.55 -16.94 -1.95
CA VAL A 101 14.50 -17.80 -2.49
C VAL A 101 14.25 -17.41 -3.94
N THR A 102 14.52 -18.35 -4.85
CA THR A 102 14.30 -18.14 -6.28
C THR A 102 12.94 -18.69 -6.68
N VAL A 103 12.10 -17.85 -7.25
CA VAL A 103 10.79 -18.21 -7.78
C VAL A 103 10.76 -18.15 -9.30
N GLU A 104 9.88 -18.90 -9.93
CA GLU A 104 9.66 -18.90 -11.37
C GLU A 104 8.37 -18.14 -11.67
N ARG A 105 8.42 -17.30 -12.70
CA ARG A 105 7.23 -16.59 -13.18
C ARG A 105 6.40 -17.52 -14.05
N THR A 106 5.11 -17.65 -13.72
CA THR A 106 4.15 -18.55 -14.39
C THR A 106 3.17 -17.82 -15.30
N ILE A 107 3.26 -16.48 -15.37
CA ILE A 107 2.42 -15.61 -16.22
C ILE A 107 3.29 -14.65 -17.03
N LEU A 108 2.74 -14.06 -18.09
CA LEU A 108 3.49 -13.10 -18.92
C LEU A 108 3.79 -11.79 -18.19
N ALA A 109 2.87 -11.34 -17.33
CA ALA A 109 3.03 -10.09 -16.60
C ALA A 109 4.05 -10.23 -15.46
N ARG A 110 4.84 -9.17 -15.24
CA ARG A 110 5.77 -9.07 -14.11
C ARG A 110 5.18 -8.16 -13.04
N ARG A 111 5.24 -8.59 -11.78
CA ARG A 111 4.79 -7.78 -10.65
C ARG A 111 5.88 -6.76 -10.28
N LEU A 112 5.54 -5.48 -10.30
CA LEU A 112 6.47 -4.40 -9.95
C LEU A 112 6.35 -3.98 -8.47
N GLY A 113 5.18 -4.15 -7.86
CA GLY A 113 4.95 -3.80 -6.46
C GLY A 113 3.49 -3.59 -6.12
N ARG A 114 3.26 -3.24 -4.86
CA ARG A 114 2.01 -2.63 -4.41
C ARG A 114 2.00 -1.17 -4.81
N LEU A 115 0.91 -0.71 -5.40
CA LEU A 115 0.75 0.70 -5.73
C LEU A 115 0.33 1.51 -4.49
N THR A 116 -0.58 0.97 -3.66
CA THR A 116 -1.02 1.56 -2.40
C THR A 116 -0.63 0.66 -1.22
N GLY A 117 -0.46 1.23 -0.02
CA GLY A 117 -0.12 0.50 1.20
C GLY A 117 1.32 -0.01 1.28
N ALA A 118 2.17 0.30 0.29
CA ALA A 118 3.51 -0.27 0.20
C ALA A 118 4.41 0.09 1.40
N GLY A 119 4.28 1.30 1.94
CA GLY A 119 5.05 1.75 3.10
C GLY A 119 4.72 1.00 4.39
N LEU A 120 3.45 0.62 4.60
CA LEU A 120 3.02 -0.20 5.74
C LEU A 120 3.60 -1.61 5.70
N PHE A 121 3.88 -2.13 4.52
CA PHE A 121 4.39 -3.47 4.31
C PHE A 121 5.86 -3.47 3.89
N ALA A 122 6.62 -2.45 4.28
CA ALA A 122 8.04 -2.32 3.99
C ALA A 122 8.88 -3.16 4.96
N GLU A 123 9.00 -4.46 4.68
CA GLU A 123 9.85 -5.39 5.45
C GLU A 123 11.32 -4.95 5.44
N SER A 124 11.77 -4.31 4.36
CA SER A 124 13.10 -3.71 4.24
C SER A 124 13.43 -2.72 5.36
N GLN A 125 12.44 -1.97 5.87
CA GLN A 125 12.67 -1.03 6.97
C GLN A 125 13.06 -1.73 8.29
N LYS A 126 12.53 -2.91 8.55
CA LYS A 126 12.93 -3.74 9.70
C LYS A 126 14.39 -4.22 9.61
N LEU A 127 14.94 -4.21 8.39
CA LEU A 127 16.33 -4.53 8.09
C LEU A 127 17.26 -3.31 8.07
N GLY A 128 16.72 -2.11 8.36
CA GLY A 128 17.45 -0.86 8.29
C GLY A 128 17.59 -0.29 6.88
N GLU A 129 16.87 -0.82 5.92
CA GLU A 129 16.86 -0.38 4.52
C GLU A 129 15.63 0.47 4.21
N GLN A 130 15.66 1.30 3.15
CA GLN A 130 14.50 2.08 2.67
C GLN A 130 13.83 2.96 3.75
N LEU A 131 14.61 3.48 4.71
CA LEU A 131 14.12 4.22 5.87
C LEU A 131 13.42 5.55 5.52
N ASP A 132 13.65 6.04 4.30
CA ASP A 132 12.98 7.21 3.73
C ASP A 132 11.58 6.90 3.18
N TRP A 133 11.19 5.64 3.13
CA TRP A 133 9.87 5.23 2.65
C TRP A 133 8.80 5.50 3.71
N LYS A 134 7.98 6.51 3.49
CA LYS A 134 6.98 6.96 4.44
C LYS A 134 5.74 6.08 4.40
N GLU A 135 5.24 5.76 5.57
CA GLU A 135 3.96 5.12 5.78
C GLU A 135 2.82 6.13 5.52
N SER A 136 1.72 5.70 4.91
CA SER A 136 0.60 6.55 4.51
C SER A 136 -0.69 6.31 5.30
N GLY A 137 -0.75 5.28 6.15
CA GLY A 137 -1.97 4.82 6.82
C GLY A 137 -2.95 4.06 5.91
N VAL A 138 -2.70 4.00 4.60
CA VAL A 138 -3.51 3.27 3.63
C VAL A 138 -3.04 1.83 3.54
N LEU A 139 -3.93 0.87 3.81
CA LEU A 139 -3.63 -0.57 3.64
C LEU A 139 -3.75 -1.01 2.18
N GLY A 140 -4.68 -0.43 1.47
CA GLY A 140 -4.93 -0.71 0.06
C GLY A 140 -6.14 0.05 -0.42
N SER A 141 -6.28 0.22 -1.72
CA SER A 141 -7.43 0.84 -2.36
C SER A 141 -7.82 0.05 -3.58
N ASP A 142 -9.09 0.10 -3.93
CA ASP A 142 -9.54 -0.39 -5.23
C ASP A 142 -9.54 0.73 -6.26
N SER A 143 -9.73 0.39 -7.52
CA SER A 143 -9.77 1.28 -8.68
C SER A 143 -8.61 2.28 -8.69
N VAL A 144 -8.32 2.88 -9.79
CA VAL A 144 -7.42 4.03 -9.87
C VAL A 144 -7.75 4.83 -11.13
N VAL A 145 -7.92 6.13 -10.95
CA VAL A 145 -8.02 7.11 -12.02
C VAL A 145 -6.92 8.13 -11.83
N THR A 146 -6.26 8.54 -12.91
CA THR A 146 -5.19 9.53 -12.84
C THR A 146 -5.43 10.65 -13.85
N ALA A 147 -5.04 11.87 -13.48
CA ALA A 147 -5.04 13.01 -14.38
C ALA A 147 -3.89 13.96 -14.03
N GLU A 148 -3.41 14.71 -15.02
CA GLU A 148 -2.37 15.72 -14.82
C GLU A 148 -3.00 17.09 -14.61
N LEU A 149 -2.59 17.80 -13.55
CA LEU A 149 -3.01 19.19 -13.30
C LEU A 149 -1.87 19.95 -12.62
N GLY A 150 -1.60 21.17 -13.07
CA GLY A 150 -0.60 22.03 -12.42
C GLY A 150 0.82 21.43 -12.36
N GLY A 151 1.20 20.60 -13.34
CA GLY A 151 2.50 19.93 -13.37
C GLY A 151 2.61 18.70 -12.48
N LYS A 152 1.58 18.35 -11.75
CA LYS A 152 1.49 17.14 -10.91
C LYS A 152 0.64 16.07 -11.56
N LEU A 153 0.87 14.83 -11.18
CA LEU A 153 -0.02 13.72 -11.43
C LEU A 153 -0.91 13.53 -10.21
N LEU A 154 -2.22 13.68 -10.39
CA LEU A 154 -3.23 13.42 -9.38
C LEU A 154 -3.71 11.97 -9.51
N TRP A 155 -3.90 11.33 -8.38
CA TRP A 155 -4.34 9.95 -8.23
C TRP A 155 -5.63 9.94 -7.43
N PHE A 156 -6.65 9.28 -7.96
CA PHE A 156 -7.93 9.10 -7.31
C PHE A 156 -8.22 7.61 -7.23
N TRP A 157 -8.53 7.14 -6.03
CA TRP A 157 -8.90 5.75 -5.78
C TRP A 157 -10.33 5.66 -5.32
N GLY A 158 -10.95 4.51 -5.56
CA GLY A 158 -12.21 4.14 -4.98
C GLY A 158 -12.10 3.84 -3.48
N ASP A 159 -12.79 2.81 -3.03
CA ASP A 159 -12.83 2.45 -1.63
C ASP A 159 -11.43 2.16 -1.09
N THR A 160 -11.14 2.74 0.07
CA THR A 160 -9.81 2.72 0.65
C THR A 160 -9.83 2.10 2.05
N ASN A 161 -9.06 1.01 2.22
CA ASN A 161 -8.92 0.31 3.48
C ASN A 161 -7.91 1.01 4.38
N LEU A 162 -8.32 1.22 5.64
CA LEU A 162 -7.48 1.75 6.71
C LEU A 162 -7.33 0.71 7.82
N ALA A 163 -6.29 0.84 8.65
CA ALA A 163 -5.99 -0.15 9.68
C ALA A 163 -7.11 -0.38 10.70
N HIS A 164 -7.93 0.64 10.97
CA HIS A 164 -9.00 0.56 11.98
C HIS A 164 -10.30 -0.05 11.45
N TYR A 165 -10.51 -0.09 10.13
CA TYR A 165 -11.72 -0.65 9.52
C TYR A 165 -11.51 -0.94 8.03
N PRO A 166 -11.91 -2.12 7.52
CA PRO A 166 -12.06 -2.36 6.09
C PRO A 166 -13.03 -1.34 5.50
N LEU A 167 -12.74 -0.80 4.32
CA LEU A 167 -13.49 0.31 3.74
C LEU A 167 -13.51 1.56 4.65
N GLY A 168 -12.39 1.87 5.30
CA GLY A 168 -12.25 3.02 6.19
C GLY A 168 -12.57 4.36 5.51
N ILE A 169 -12.44 4.44 4.18
CA ILE A 169 -12.96 5.51 3.33
C ILE A 169 -13.84 4.85 2.27
N PHE A 170 -15.15 4.86 2.49
CA PHE A 170 -16.16 4.43 1.51
C PHE A 170 -16.53 5.61 0.62
N ASN A 171 -15.56 6.06 -0.16
CA ASN A 171 -15.63 7.25 -1.02
C ASN A 171 -14.33 7.29 -1.84
N VAL A 172 -14.15 8.33 -2.65
CA VAL A 172 -12.91 8.58 -3.40
C VAL A 172 -11.85 9.17 -2.49
N SER A 173 -10.71 8.53 -2.38
CA SER A 173 -9.50 9.10 -1.77
C SER A 173 -8.56 9.64 -2.86
N ALA A 174 -7.64 10.53 -2.50
CA ALA A 174 -6.71 11.12 -3.48
C ALA A 174 -5.31 11.33 -2.93
N ALA A 175 -4.36 11.38 -3.85
CA ALA A 175 -3.00 11.85 -3.61
C ALA A 175 -2.47 12.61 -4.83
N SER A 176 -1.39 13.34 -4.63
CA SER A 176 -0.59 13.89 -5.72
C SER A 176 0.83 13.33 -5.70
N THR A 177 1.44 13.25 -6.89
CA THR A 177 2.88 13.06 -7.06
C THR A 177 3.40 14.09 -8.05
N ASP A 178 4.68 14.40 -7.98
CA ASP A 178 5.34 14.96 -9.16
C ASP A 178 5.28 13.94 -10.29
N LYS A 179 5.40 14.37 -11.54
CA LYS A 179 5.51 13.44 -12.66
C LYS A 179 6.70 12.54 -12.43
N PHE A 180 6.45 11.26 -12.32
CA PHE A 180 7.53 10.31 -12.12
C PHE A 180 7.48 9.21 -13.18
N THR A 181 8.64 8.75 -13.58
CA THR A 181 8.75 7.54 -14.40
C THR A 181 8.93 6.36 -13.46
N PRO A 182 8.08 5.33 -13.54
CA PRO A 182 8.30 4.12 -12.76
C PRO A 182 9.71 3.58 -12.99
N PRO A 183 10.41 3.11 -11.95
CA PRO A 183 11.73 2.53 -12.13
C PRO A 183 11.65 1.32 -13.05
N ALA A 184 12.65 1.15 -13.89
CA ALA A 184 12.74 -0.04 -14.77
C ALA A 184 12.83 -1.34 -13.97
N ARG A 185 13.21 -1.27 -12.70
CA ARG A 185 13.36 -2.40 -11.78
C ARG A 185 12.82 -2.04 -10.39
N PRO A 186 12.17 -2.97 -9.66
CA PRO A 186 11.74 -2.74 -8.28
C PRO A 186 12.87 -2.24 -7.37
N PRO A 187 12.55 -1.51 -6.30
CA PRO A 187 11.22 -1.31 -5.74
C PRO A 187 10.43 -0.17 -6.37
N LEU A 188 9.13 -0.40 -6.62
CA LEU A 188 8.20 0.67 -6.98
C LEU A 188 7.80 1.43 -5.71
N ARG A 189 8.12 2.73 -5.67
CA ARG A 189 7.88 3.60 -4.51
C ARG A 189 7.30 4.95 -4.94
N PRO A 190 6.01 5.02 -5.30
CA PRO A 190 5.39 6.29 -5.66
C PRO A 190 5.42 7.25 -4.45
N PRO A 191 5.92 8.48 -4.62
CA PRO A 191 6.04 9.45 -3.53
C PRO A 191 4.70 10.16 -3.28
N TYR A 192 3.67 9.44 -2.86
CA TYR A 192 2.34 10.01 -2.66
C TYR A 192 2.30 11.08 -1.56
N ALA A 193 1.75 12.24 -1.91
CA ALA A 193 1.24 13.21 -0.96
C ALA A 193 -0.29 13.04 -0.88
N TYR A 194 -0.77 12.25 0.09
CA TYR A 194 -2.20 12.00 0.27
C TYR A 194 -2.94 13.24 0.74
N VAL A 195 -4.11 13.47 0.16
CA VAL A 195 -5.07 14.43 0.68
C VAL A 195 -5.59 13.93 2.02
N SER A 196 -5.27 14.63 3.08
CA SER A 196 -5.47 14.18 4.46
C SER A 196 -6.31 15.16 5.26
N GLU A 197 -6.91 14.68 6.35
CA GLU A 197 -7.51 15.54 7.35
C GLU A 197 -6.45 16.50 7.91
N LYS A 198 -6.82 17.77 8.13
CA LYS A 198 -5.92 18.74 8.77
C LYS A 198 -5.58 18.25 10.18
N LYS A 199 -4.28 18.09 10.43
CA LYS A 199 -3.78 17.50 11.67
C LYS A 199 -3.69 18.48 12.83
N THR A 200 -3.94 17.96 14.03
CA THR A 200 -3.28 18.44 15.24
C THR A 200 -1.88 17.78 15.33
N ALA A 201 -0.94 18.39 16.02
CA ALA A 201 0.47 17.96 16.08
C ALA A 201 0.73 16.51 16.57
N GLN A 202 -0.31 15.76 16.92
CA GLN A 202 -0.25 14.43 17.53
C GLN A 202 -1.01 13.34 16.75
N SER A 203 -1.63 13.65 15.60
CA SER A 203 -2.41 12.68 14.84
C SER A 203 -1.61 12.09 13.67
N GLU A 204 -1.72 10.78 13.48
CA GLU A 204 -1.23 10.07 12.30
C GLU A 204 -1.83 10.66 11.00
N LEU A 205 -1.13 10.52 9.88
CA LEU A 205 -1.60 10.96 8.58
C LEU A 205 -2.83 10.15 8.21
N ARG A 206 -4.01 10.76 8.26
CA ARG A 206 -5.26 10.11 7.90
C ARG A 206 -5.78 10.65 6.58
N PRO A 207 -5.71 9.90 5.49
CA PRO A 207 -6.35 10.25 4.23
C PRO A 207 -7.85 10.49 4.41
N ARG A 208 -8.41 11.39 3.60
CA ARG A 208 -9.85 11.73 3.61
C ARG A 208 -10.50 11.52 2.25
N GLY A 209 -11.83 11.39 2.27
CA GLY A 209 -12.61 11.40 1.03
C GLY A 209 -12.62 12.78 0.36
N VAL A 210 -12.53 12.79 -0.96
CA VAL A 210 -12.40 14.01 -1.78
C VAL A 210 -13.57 14.27 -2.73
N ALA A 211 -14.62 13.47 -2.69
CA ALA A 211 -15.81 13.66 -3.54
C ALA A 211 -17.04 13.84 -2.66
N LYS A 212 -17.45 15.10 -2.45
CA LYS A 212 -18.61 15.46 -1.62
C LYS A 212 -19.76 15.97 -2.48
N VAL A 213 -20.29 15.11 -3.34
CA VAL A 213 -21.52 15.41 -4.07
C VAL A 213 -22.71 15.28 -3.12
N PRO A 214 -23.63 16.28 -3.05
CA PRO A 214 -24.80 16.21 -2.19
C PRO A 214 -25.69 15.00 -2.47
N GLY A 215 -26.28 14.44 -1.40
CA GLY A 215 -27.17 13.28 -1.47
C GLY A 215 -26.70 12.13 -0.60
N GLU A 216 -27.55 11.12 -0.45
CA GLU A 216 -27.29 9.93 0.36
C GLU A 216 -26.16 9.07 -0.22
N GLY A 217 -25.41 8.42 0.66
CA GLY A 217 -24.39 7.42 0.31
C GLY A 217 -23.10 7.99 -0.28
N PRO A 218 -22.16 7.11 -0.66
CA PRO A 218 -20.86 7.50 -1.19
C PRO A 218 -20.94 8.12 -2.58
N THR A 219 -19.84 8.77 -2.97
CA THR A 219 -19.63 9.26 -4.33
C THR A 219 -18.42 8.56 -4.91
N TRP A 220 -18.56 7.97 -6.08
CA TRP A 220 -17.45 7.37 -6.83
C TRP A 220 -17.14 8.16 -8.08
N VAL A 221 -15.87 8.35 -8.38
CA VAL A 221 -15.38 9.16 -9.51
C VAL A 221 -14.74 8.28 -10.55
N TRP A 222 -15.03 8.57 -11.82
CA TRP A 222 -14.53 7.88 -12.99
C TRP A 222 -14.02 8.86 -14.05
N GLY A 223 -13.14 8.42 -14.92
CA GLY A 223 -12.83 9.09 -16.17
C GLY A 223 -12.30 10.52 -16.00
N ALA A 224 -11.47 10.78 -14.96
CA ALA A 224 -10.90 12.10 -14.77
C ALA A 224 -10.03 12.51 -15.97
N ILE A 225 -10.23 13.74 -16.45
CA ILE A 225 -9.51 14.32 -17.58
C ILE A 225 -9.27 15.81 -17.33
N THR A 226 -8.12 16.30 -17.79
CA THR A 226 -7.83 17.73 -17.76
C THR A 226 -8.10 18.33 -19.12
N LEU A 227 -8.96 19.33 -19.15
CA LEU A 227 -9.39 20.07 -20.34
C LEU A 227 -9.06 21.55 -20.17
N PRO A 228 -8.67 22.26 -21.25
CA PRO A 228 -8.54 23.71 -21.20
C PRO A 228 -9.93 24.38 -21.22
N ASP A 229 -10.08 25.48 -20.49
CA ASP A 229 -11.21 26.39 -20.67
C ASP A 229 -11.07 27.25 -21.93
N GLU A 230 -12.00 28.16 -22.15
CA GLU A 230 -11.98 29.10 -23.29
C GLU A 230 -10.75 30.03 -23.30
N LYS A 231 -10.08 30.20 -22.16
CA LYS A 231 -8.86 31.02 -22.00
C LYS A 231 -7.60 30.19 -22.00
N GLY A 232 -7.73 28.85 -22.13
CA GLY A 232 -6.62 27.90 -22.11
C GLY A 232 -6.17 27.49 -20.71
N ALA A 233 -6.88 27.86 -19.64
CA ALA A 233 -6.57 27.41 -18.29
C ALA A 233 -6.99 25.94 -18.10
N PRO A 234 -6.17 25.09 -17.46
CA PRO A 234 -6.47 23.69 -17.30
C PRO A 234 -7.48 23.46 -16.16
N HIS A 235 -8.55 22.73 -16.45
CA HIS A 235 -9.57 22.28 -15.52
C HIS A 235 -9.61 20.75 -15.48
N LEU A 236 -9.58 20.15 -14.30
CA LEU A 236 -9.71 18.71 -14.14
C LEU A 236 -11.17 18.39 -13.86
N VAL A 237 -11.80 17.72 -14.79
CA VAL A 237 -13.20 17.29 -14.72
C VAL A 237 -13.28 15.77 -14.67
N ALA A 238 -14.34 15.26 -14.06
CA ALA A 238 -14.59 13.85 -13.95
C ALA A 238 -16.09 13.55 -13.95
N SER A 239 -16.44 12.30 -14.16
CA SER A 239 -17.80 11.79 -13.96
C SER A 239 -17.90 11.24 -12.53
N ALA A 240 -19.00 11.53 -11.85
CA ALA A 240 -19.26 11.05 -10.50
C ALA A 240 -20.63 10.36 -10.42
N VAL A 241 -20.67 9.24 -9.70
CA VAL A 241 -21.93 8.51 -9.46
C VAL A 241 -22.22 8.51 -7.96
N LYS A 242 -23.48 8.77 -7.62
CA LYS A 242 -24.04 8.59 -6.27
C LYS A 242 -24.75 7.25 -6.20
N VAL A 243 -24.42 6.50 -5.16
CA VAL A 243 -25.06 5.21 -4.89
C VAL A 243 -25.69 5.21 -3.50
N LYS A 244 -26.77 4.44 -3.33
CA LYS A 244 -27.48 4.24 -2.07
C LYS A 244 -27.88 2.78 -1.87
N GLY A 245 -28.21 2.38 -0.65
CA GLY A 245 -28.66 1.02 -0.34
C GLY A 245 -27.70 -0.05 -0.82
N GLU A 246 -28.20 -1.04 -1.56
CA GLU A 246 -27.43 -2.15 -2.09
C GLU A 246 -26.74 -1.79 -3.43
N MET A 247 -25.91 -0.76 -3.44
CA MET A 247 -25.16 -0.29 -4.61
C MET A 247 -26.03 0.27 -5.74
N HIS A 248 -27.21 0.77 -5.40
CA HIS A 248 -28.11 1.36 -6.38
C HIS A 248 -27.65 2.77 -6.79
N ALA A 249 -27.24 2.94 -8.05
CA ALA A 249 -26.93 4.24 -8.63
C ALA A 249 -28.21 5.03 -8.85
N TYR A 250 -28.29 6.27 -8.35
CA TYR A 250 -29.48 7.10 -8.44
C TYR A 250 -29.23 8.50 -9.02
N ARG A 251 -27.96 8.88 -9.13
CA ARG A 251 -27.57 10.20 -9.66
C ARG A 251 -26.18 10.12 -10.31
N TRP A 252 -26.04 10.80 -11.42
CA TRP A 252 -24.77 10.96 -12.14
C TRP A 252 -24.50 12.44 -12.39
N ASP A 253 -23.31 12.89 -12.00
CA ASP A 253 -22.88 14.28 -12.11
C ASP A 253 -21.57 14.38 -12.90
N LEU A 254 -21.36 15.53 -13.52
CA LEU A 254 -20.04 16.03 -13.84
C LEU A 254 -19.51 16.80 -12.63
N VAL A 255 -18.27 16.57 -12.31
CA VAL A 255 -17.59 17.19 -11.17
C VAL A 255 -16.27 17.81 -11.60
N GLU A 256 -15.87 18.89 -10.95
CA GLU A 256 -14.60 19.56 -11.17
C GLU A 256 -13.77 19.54 -9.90
N TRP A 257 -12.46 19.32 -10.06
CA TRP A 257 -11.49 19.34 -8.98
C TRP A 257 -11.09 20.76 -8.60
N ASP A 258 -11.30 21.16 -7.37
CA ASP A 258 -10.75 22.38 -6.80
C ASP A 258 -9.38 22.06 -6.16
N PRO A 259 -8.25 22.57 -6.71
CA PRO A 259 -6.93 22.30 -6.17
C PRO A 259 -6.64 23.02 -4.84
N HIS A 260 -7.43 24.03 -4.45
CA HIS A 260 -7.26 24.74 -3.18
C HIS A 260 -7.97 24.04 -2.04
N GLU A 261 -9.17 23.51 -2.30
CA GLU A 261 -9.92 22.74 -1.32
C GLU A 261 -9.54 21.27 -1.32
N GLU A 262 -8.89 20.81 -2.40
CA GLU A 262 -8.60 19.41 -2.67
C GLU A 262 -9.88 18.56 -2.61
N LEU A 263 -10.91 19.03 -3.33
CA LEU A 263 -12.23 18.42 -3.40
C LEU A 263 -12.80 18.46 -4.81
N PHE A 264 -13.63 17.48 -5.14
CA PHE A 264 -14.50 17.55 -6.31
C PHE A 264 -15.80 18.26 -5.94
N HIS A 265 -16.19 19.22 -6.77
CA HIS A 265 -17.47 19.93 -6.71
C HIS A 265 -18.34 19.57 -7.91
N PRO A 266 -19.65 19.35 -7.73
CA PRO A 266 -20.55 19.11 -8.85
C PRO A 266 -20.69 20.40 -9.70
N ILE A 267 -20.58 20.25 -11.01
CA ILE A 267 -20.78 21.35 -11.98
C ILE A 267 -22.05 21.15 -12.80
N ASP A 268 -22.46 19.89 -13.04
CA ASP A 268 -23.72 19.60 -13.72
C ASP A 268 -24.24 18.22 -13.32
N THR A 269 -25.57 18.02 -13.39
CA THR A 269 -26.21 16.74 -13.18
C THR A 269 -26.61 16.16 -14.52
N VAL A 270 -25.94 15.07 -14.91
CA VAL A 270 -26.15 14.39 -16.19
C VAL A 270 -27.40 13.52 -16.15
N TRP A 271 -27.66 12.88 -15.01
CA TRP A 271 -28.79 11.98 -14.86
C TRP A 271 -29.21 11.81 -13.40
N THR A 272 -30.52 11.60 -13.20
CA THR A 272 -31.12 11.14 -11.94
C THR A 272 -32.05 9.97 -12.20
N GLU A 273 -32.33 9.15 -11.17
CA GLU A 273 -33.21 7.99 -11.29
C GLU A 273 -34.64 8.32 -11.74
N ASP A 274 -35.06 9.58 -11.58
CA ASP A 274 -36.39 10.07 -12.05
C ASP A 274 -36.39 10.41 -13.54
N ALA A 275 -35.22 10.47 -14.19
CA ALA A 275 -35.10 10.71 -15.61
C ALA A 275 -35.32 9.41 -16.41
N SER A 276 -36.03 9.49 -17.52
CA SER A 276 -36.39 8.31 -18.35
C SER A 276 -35.17 7.62 -18.97
N HIS A 277 -34.06 8.34 -19.19
CA HIS A 277 -32.79 7.83 -19.71
C HIS A 277 -31.59 8.62 -19.18
N PRO A 278 -30.43 7.99 -18.93
CA PRO A 278 -29.16 8.70 -18.83
C PRO A 278 -28.86 9.38 -20.17
N THR A 279 -28.61 10.64 -20.18
CA THR A 279 -28.25 11.39 -21.39
C THR A 279 -26.76 11.40 -21.63
#